data_a81f41151d0f81bbad14b47371b53c57
#
_entry.id   a81f41151d0f81bbad14b47371b53c57
#
_cell.length_a   1.000
_cell.length_b   1.000
_cell.length_c   1.000
_cell.angle_alpha   90.00
_cell.angle_beta   90.00
_cell.angle_gamma   90.00
#
_symmetry.space_group_name_H-M   'P 1'
#
loop_
_entity.id
_entity.type
_entity.pdbx_description
1 polymer ?
#
loop_
_entity_poly.entity_id
_entity_poly.type
_entity_poly.pdbx_seq_one_letter_code
_entity_poly.pdbx_strand_id
1 'polypeptide(L)'
;MISFRPILAALSLLPALPVLAAPFTAFTDGETFTYKVSWGIFGRAGEIVVAAHEEKNANGSDVFRIATNTSTRGFMRGFYSYDNQAEGVINQQTGRLVSLREKGSDGRHFTDTETTFDYDRKIAWYIDHYRPDRSQEVPIPDGDPIDLISALVETRDWNLQPGEKKDVLVNFGNEFYPLAIYADHYDDVRTPLGTYHTLMLVPRMEQNPRGIFKRGGEIKVWISQQGQKLPVKMQLKLKFGTATLLLTDYRKTAPAPAKPGN
;
A
#
# COMPACT_ATOMS: atom_id res chain seq x y z
N MET A 1 -42.43 -57.36 7.24
CA MET A 1 -41.01 -57.09 7.70
C MET A 1 -40.33 -56.31 6.60
N ILE A 2 -40.23 -55.02 6.79
CA ILE A 2 -39.52 -54.08 5.86
C ILE A 2 -38.21 -53.73 6.50
N SER A 3 -37.12 -54.16 5.86
CA SER A 3 -35.74 -53.96 6.32
C SER A 3 -35.25 -52.57 5.87
N PHE A 4 -35.02 -51.65 6.81
CA PHE A 4 -34.32 -50.35 6.57
C PHE A 4 -32.81 -50.58 6.58
N ARG A 5 -32.14 -50.33 5.47
CA ARG A 5 -30.69 -50.23 5.38
C ARG A 5 -30.28 -48.78 5.57
N PRO A 6 -29.35 -48.45 6.50
CA PRO A 6 -28.82 -47.10 6.61
C PRO A 6 -27.79 -46.84 5.49
N ILE A 7 -28.01 -45.76 4.72
CA ILE A 7 -27.04 -45.23 3.75
C ILE A 7 -26.04 -44.41 4.59
N LEU A 8 -24.83 -44.92 4.76
CA LEU A 8 -23.68 -44.12 5.28
C LEU A 8 -23.24 -43.15 4.17
N ALA A 9 -23.55 -41.90 4.35
CA ALA A 9 -22.96 -40.82 3.54
C ALA A 9 -21.53 -40.59 4.02
N ALA A 10 -20.53 -41.02 3.25
CA ALA A 10 -19.13 -40.69 3.48
C ALA A 10 -18.90 -39.21 3.10
N LEU A 11 -18.77 -38.35 4.12
CA LEU A 11 -18.39 -36.98 3.96
C LEU A 11 -16.89 -36.94 3.63
N SER A 12 -16.52 -36.81 2.36
CA SER A 12 -15.13 -36.65 1.95
C SER A 12 -14.65 -35.25 2.34
N LEU A 13 -13.85 -35.14 3.40
CA LEU A 13 -13.02 -33.95 3.71
C LEU A 13 -11.98 -33.83 2.59
N LEU A 14 -12.20 -32.93 1.64
CA LEU A 14 -11.15 -32.44 0.74
C LEU A 14 -10.14 -31.65 1.56
N PRO A 15 -8.85 -31.98 1.51
CA PRO A 15 -7.83 -31.16 2.17
C PRO A 15 -7.82 -29.79 1.49
N ALA A 16 -7.92 -28.71 2.28
CA ALA A 16 -7.70 -27.35 1.81
C ALA A 16 -6.26 -27.26 1.29
N LEU A 17 -6.10 -27.08 -0.01
CA LEU A 17 -4.78 -26.82 -0.61
C LEU A 17 -4.26 -25.50 -0.02
N PRO A 18 -2.99 -25.44 0.41
CA PRO A 18 -2.40 -24.18 0.83
C PRO A 18 -2.45 -23.20 -0.34
N VAL A 19 -3.04 -22.04 -0.12
CA VAL A 19 -2.96 -20.93 -1.07
C VAL A 19 -1.50 -20.48 -1.06
N LEU A 20 -0.76 -20.83 -2.11
CA LEU A 20 0.59 -20.32 -2.30
C LEU A 20 0.50 -18.80 -2.47
N ALA A 21 1.21 -18.05 -1.64
CA ALA A 21 1.35 -16.62 -1.79
C ALA A 21 1.91 -16.29 -3.19
N ALA A 22 1.36 -15.27 -3.84
CA ALA A 22 1.78 -14.88 -5.18
C ALA A 22 3.06 -14.04 -5.14
N PRO A 23 3.96 -14.15 -6.13
CA PRO A 23 5.10 -13.25 -6.24
C PRO A 23 4.67 -11.79 -6.32
N PHE A 24 5.45 -10.91 -5.72
CA PHE A 24 5.23 -9.47 -5.78
C PHE A 24 5.78 -8.91 -7.09
N THR A 25 4.91 -8.38 -7.93
CA THR A 25 5.22 -7.89 -9.30
C THR A 25 4.86 -6.41 -9.50
N ALA A 26 4.29 -5.77 -8.48
CA ALA A 26 3.76 -4.42 -8.59
C ALA A 26 4.82 -3.32 -8.80
N PHE A 27 6.05 -3.55 -8.38
CA PHE A 27 7.19 -2.66 -8.63
C PHE A 27 8.24 -3.31 -9.54
N THR A 28 9.06 -2.46 -10.15
CA THR A 28 10.28 -2.86 -10.85
C THR A 28 11.48 -2.20 -10.18
N ASP A 29 12.64 -2.84 -10.21
CA ASP A 29 13.88 -2.28 -9.64
C ASP A 29 14.21 -0.91 -10.23
N GLY A 30 14.58 0.04 -9.36
CA GLY A 30 14.90 1.42 -9.70
C GLY A 30 13.69 2.28 -10.12
N GLU A 31 12.46 1.80 -9.92
CA GLU A 31 11.26 2.56 -10.22
C GLU A 31 11.04 3.69 -9.21
N THR A 32 10.78 4.90 -9.73
CA THR A 32 10.56 6.08 -8.88
C THR A 32 9.38 6.89 -9.40
N PHE A 33 8.48 7.26 -8.49
CA PHE A 33 7.32 8.12 -8.74
C PHE A 33 7.45 9.40 -7.94
N THR A 34 7.27 10.56 -8.58
CA THR A 34 7.21 11.84 -7.88
C THR A 34 5.84 12.48 -8.05
N TYR A 35 5.21 12.77 -6.93
CA TYR A 35 3.89 13.40 -6.89
C TYR A 35 3.99 14.81 -6.32
N LYS A 36 3.39 15.77 -7.02
CA LYS A 36 3.08 17.08 -6.48
C LYS A 36 1.77 17.00 -5.69
N VAL A 37 1.79 17.51 -4.47
CA VAL A 37 0.59 17.60 -3.61
C VAL A 37 0.03 19.02 -3.69
N SER A 38 -1.28 19.13 -3.92
CA SER A 38 -2.07 20.34 -3.77
C SER A 38 -3.11 20.16 -2.68
N TRP A 39 -3.50 21.26 -1.99
CA TRP A 39 -4.49 21.24 -0.92
C TRP A 39 -5.48 22.38 -1.10
N GLY A 40 -6.72 22.07 -1.45
CA GLY A 40 -7.75 23.07 -1.74
C GLY A 40 -7.26 24.06 -2.81
N ILE A 41 -7.19 25.34 -2.47
CA ILE A 41 -6.70 26.40 -3.36
C ILE A 41 -5.16 26.48 -3.45
N PHE A 42 -4.42 25.78 -2.58
CA PHE A 42 -2.97 25.81 -2.56
C PHE A 42 -2.41 24.81 -3.57
N GLY A 43 -1.98 25.28 -4.72
CA GLY A 43 -1.51 24.47 -5.84
C GLY A 43 -0.15 23.78 -5.59
N ARG A 44 0.61 24.14 -4.55
CA ARG A 44 1.88 23.51 -4.15
C ARG A 44 1.93 23.39 -2.63
N ALA A 45 1.29 22.36 -2.11
CA ALA A 45 1.25 22.10 -0.68
C ALA A 45 2.34 21.12 -0.22
N GLY A 46 2.79 20.23 -1.09
CA GLY A 46 3.79 19.22 -0.73
C GLY A 46 4.30 18.42 -1.92
N GLU A 47 5.12 17.45 -1.61
CA GLU A 47 5.72 16.49 -2.53
C GLU A 47 5.79 15.12 -1.88
N ILE A 48 5.54 14.08 -2.66
CA ILE A 48 5.74 12.69 -2.26
C ILE A 48 6.60 12.03 -3.32
N VAL A 49 7.65 11.35 -2.87
CA VAL A 49 8.51 10.53 -3.72
C VAL A 49 8.43 9.10 -3.23
N VAL A 50 8.11 8.17 -4.13
CA VAL A 50 8.10 6.72 -3.87
C VAL A 50 9.18 6.10 -4.74
N ALA A 51 10.10 5.34 -4.15
CA ALA A 51 11.16 4.64 -4.87
C ALA A 51 11.20 3.18 -4.44
N ALA A 52 11.40 2.27 -5.39
CA ALA A 52 11.50 0.84 -5.14
C ALA A 52 12.85 0.30 -5.63
N HIS A 53 13.49 -0.53 -4.81
CA HIS A 53 14.75 -1.18 -5.12
C HIS A 53 14.71 -2.65 -4.72
N GLU A 54 15.27 -3.49 -5.59
CA GLU A 54 15.53 -4.89 -5.27
C GLU A 54 16.81 -5.00 -4.44
N GLU A 55 16.77 -5.80 -3.40
CA GLU A 55 17.93 -6.10 -2.58
C GLU A 55 17.83 -7.49 -1.94
N LYS A 56 18.92 -7.93 -1.33
CA LYS A 56 18.91 -9.11 -0.45
C LYS A 56 18.83 -8.64 0.99
N ASN A 57 17.86 -9.21 1.72
CA ASN A 57 17.80 -8.98 3.16
C ASN A 57 18.91 -9.74 3.91
N ALA A 58 18.99 -9.58 5.23
CA ALA A 58 20.05 -10.17 6.06
C ALA A 58 20.10 -11.71 6.02
N ASN A 59 19.00 -12.39 5.70
CA ASN A 59 18.95 -13.86 5.56
C ASN A 59 19.18 -14.34 4.12
N GLY A 60 19.48 -13.42 3.17
CA GLY A 60 19.78 -13.73 1.77
C GLY A 60 18.55 -13.84 0.87
N SER A 61 17.33 -13.62 1.37
CA SER A 61 16.11 -13.61 0.55
C SER A 61 16.02 -12.35 -0.31
N ASP A 62 15.49 -12.50 -1.52
CA ASP A 62 15.23 -11.39 -2.41
C ASP A 62 14.00 -10.59 -1.93
N VAL A 63 14.17 -9.29 -1.77
CA VAL A 63 13.13 -8.38 -1.29
C VAL A 63 13.07 -7.12 -2.13
N PHE A 64 11.89 -6.50 -2.16
CA PHE A 64 11.73 -5.11 -2.55
C PHE A 64 11.76 -4.23 -1.31
N ARG A 65 12.60 -3.18 -1.34
CA ARG A 65 12.56 -2.05 -0.42
C ARG A 65 11.85 -0.90 -1.09
N ILE A 66 10.74 -0.47 -0.52
CA ILE A 66 9.90 0.62 -1.03
C ILE A 66 10.02 1.78 -0.06
N ALA A 67 10.70 2.84 -0.48
CA ALA A 67 10.91 4.05 0.32
C ALA A 67 9.96 5.16 -0.15
N THR A 68 9.26 5.78 0.80
CA THR A 68 8.37 6.91 0.57
C THR A 68 8.86 8.11 1.37
N ASN A 69 9.11 9.22 0.68
CA ASN A 69 9.46 10.51 1.31
C ASN A 69 8.33 11.50 1.05
N THR A 70 7.71 11.99 2.12
CA THR A 70 6.62 12.96 2.07
C THR A 70 7.07 14.25 2.76
N SER A 71 6.85 15.39 2.12
CA SER A 71 7.16 16.68 2.75
C SER A 71 6.19 17.76 2.30
N THR A 72 5.82 18.65 3.23
CA THR A 72 5.13 19.90 2.90
C THR A 72 6.08 20.88 2.23
N ARG A 73 5.57 21.67 1.30
CA ARG A 73 6.34 22.62 0.49
C ARG A 73 5.63 23.98 0.44
N GLY A 74 6.38 24.99 -0.03
CA GLY A 74 5.86 26.33 -0.28
C GLY A 74 5.18 26.95 0.94
N PHE A 75 4.10 27.69 0.71
CA PHE A 75 3.34 28.40 1.74
C PHE A 75 2.80 27.46 2.83
N MET A 76 2.35 26.26 2.47
CA MET A 76 1.84 25.28 3.44
C MET A 76 2.85 24.88 4.48
N ARG A 77 4.17 24.85 4.15
CA ARG A 77 5.22 24.51 5.12
C ARG A 77 5.31 25.51 6.28
N GLY A 78 4.95 26.78 6.04
CA GLY A 78 4.92 27.81 7.10
C GLY A 78 3.78 27.61 8.11
N PHE A 79 2.67 26.96 7.71
CA PHE A 79 1.54 26.69 8.59
C PHE A 79 1.59 25.28 9.19
N TYR A 80 2.02 24.30 8.40
CA TYR A 80 2.07 22.91 8.79
C TYR A 80 3.32 22.26 8.20
N SER A 81 4.37 22.20 9.01
CA SER A 81 5.60 21.51 8.64
C SER A 81 5.41 20.02 8.85
N TYR A 82 5.42 19.26 7.76
CA TYR A 82 5.32 17.80 7.76
C TYR A 82 6.45 17.21 6.94
N ASP A 83 7.26 16.37 7.55
CA ASP A 83 8.28 15.57 6.91
C ASP A 83 8.16 14.14 7.41
N ASN A 84 8.00 13.18 6.49
CA ASN A 84 7.83 11.78 6.82
C ASN A 84 8.62 10.91 5.84
N GLN A 85 9.29 9.91 6.36
CA GLN A 85 9.94 8.83 5.64
C GLN A 85 9.31 7.52 6.07
N ALA A 86 8.74 6.79 5.13
CA ALA A 86 8.23 5.45 5.36
C ALA A 86 8.96 4.46 4.46
N GLU A 87 9.19 3.27 4.98
CA GLU A 87 9.88 2.19 4.29
C GLU A 87 9.12 0.89 4.52
N GLY A 88 8.80 0.20 3.43
CA GLY A 88 8.26 -1.15 3.43
C GLY A 88 9.25 -2.11 2.80
N VAL A 89 9.42 -3.28 3.41
CA VAL A 89 10.22 -4.38 2.85
C VAL A 89 9.28 -5.55 2.56
N ILE A 90 9.26 -5.99 1.31
CA ILE A 90 8.37 -7.05 0.81
C ILE A 90 9.22 -8.19 0.27
N ASN A 91 8.93 -9.41 0.68
CA ASN A 91 9.53 -10.61 0.10
C ASN A 91 9.03 -10.80 -1.33
N GLN A 92 9.94 -10.87 -2.32
CA GLN A 92 9.57 -10.95 -3.74
C GLN A 92 8.83 -12.24 -4.11
N GLN A 93 9.19 -13.35 -3.48
CA GLN A 93 8.62 -14.66 -3.84
C GLN A 93 7.22 -14.86 -3.27
N THR A 94 6.94 -14.29 -2.10
CA THR A 94 5.68 -14.50 -1.37
C THR A 94 4.75 -13.29 -1.41
N GLY A 95 5.22 -12.11 -1.83
CA GLY A 95 4.44 -10.86 -1.74
C GLY A 95 4.19 -10.36 -0.32
N ARG A 96 4.76 -11.03 0.70
CA ARG A 96 4.49 -10.72 2.11
C ARG A 96 5.37 -9.60 2.64
N LEU A 97 4.80 -8.73 3.46
CA LEU A 97 5.56 -7.74 4.23
C LEU A 97 6.55 -8.44 5.17
N VAL A 98 7.80 -8.00 5.14
CA VAL A 98 8.85 -8.40 6.09
C VAL A 98 8.91 -7.39 7.23
N SER A 99 8.94 -6.10 6.89
CA SER A 99 8.95 -5.02 7.87
C SER A 99 8.37 -3.73 7.29
N LEU A 100 7.91 -2.86 8.20
CA LEU A 100 7.55 -1.47 7.93
C LEU A 100 8.31 -0.59 8.91
N ARG A 101 8.80 0.56 8.45
CA ARG A 101 9.40 1.59 9.28
C ARG A 101 8.85 2.95 8.88
N GLU A 102 8.55 3.77 9.87
CA GLU A 102 8.12 5.14 9.66
C GLU A 102 8.88 6.07 10.59
N LYS A 103 9.44 7.15 10.03
CA LYS A 103 10.12 8.19 10.77
C LYS A 103 9.72 9.56 10.24
N GLY A 104 9.27 10.45 11.13
CA GLY A 104 8.82 11.74 10.67
C GLY A 104 8.48 12.72 11.78
N SER A 105 8.01 13.88 11.36
CA SER A 105 7.47 14.91 12.24
C SER A 105 6.36 15.69 11.57
N ASP A 106 5.37 16.08 12.35
CA ASP A 106 4.31 17.02 11.97
C ASP A 106 4.49 18.42 12.62
N GLY A 107 5.72 18.81 12.82
CA GLY A 107 6.12 20.05 13.46
C GLY A 107 6.05 20.03 15.00
N ARG A 108 5.23 19.20 15.60
CA ARG A 108 5.06 19.05 17.05
C ARG A 108 5.22 17.63 17.55
N HIS A 109 4.82 16.67 16.76
CA HIS A 109 4.87 15.25 17.11
C HIS A 109 5.91 14.54 16.24
N PHE A 110 6.69 13.71 16.89
CA PHE A 110 7.68 12.86 16.22
C PHE A 110 7.14 11.44 16.15
N THR A 111 7.39 10.80 15.02
CA THR A 111 7.11 9.39 14.78
C THR A 111 8.44 8.70 14.50
N ASP A 112 8.72 7.58 15.16
CA ASP A 112 9.78 6.63 14.82
C ASP A 112 9.27 5.26 15.25
N THR A 113 8.68 4.54 14.28
CA THR A 113 8.02 3.27 14.53
C THR A 113 8.55 2.20 13.59
N GLU A 114 8.51 0.97 14.06
CA GLU A 114 8.90 -0.21 13.28
C GLU A 114 7.88 -1.33 13.53
N THR A 115 7.54 -2.05 12.47
CA THR A 115 6.69 -3.26 12.55
C THR A 115 7.41 -4.38 11.80
N THR A 116 7.60 -5.53 12.45
CA THR A 116 8.14 -6.75 11.84
C THR A 116 7.10 -7.85 11.88
N PHE A 117 7.09 -8.73 10.87
CA PHE A 117 6.03 -9.73 10.69
C PHE A 117 6.58 -11.15 10.79
N ASP A 118 5.97 -11.96 11.65
CA ASP A 118 6.20 -13.40 11.78
C ASP A 118 4.91 -14.14 11.41
N TYR A 119 4.86 -14.65 10.20
CA TYR A 119 3.67 -15.33 9.68
C TYR A 119 3.50 -16.74 10.25
N ASP A 120 4.56 -17.37 10.70
CA ASP A 120 4.50 -18.71 11.31
C ASP A 120 3.83 -18.63 12.69
N ARG A 121 4.14 -17.58 13.45
CA ARG A 121 3.50 -17.30 14.74
C ARG A 121 2.22 -16.47 14.61
N LYS A 122 1.91 -15.94 13.45
CA LYS A 122 0.81 -14.99 13.20
C LYS A 122 0.88 -13.77 14.12
N ILE A 123 2.07 -13.20 14.31
CA ILE A 123 2.32 -12.05 15.18
C ILE A 123 3.11 -10.99 14.40
N ALA A 124 2.72 -9.73 14.55
CA ALA A 124 3.52 -8.57 14.19
C ALA A 124 4.00 -7.87 15.47
N TRP A 125 5.28 -7.50 15.52
CA TRP A 125 5.84 -6.68 16.59
C TRP A 125 5.86 -5.23 16.16
N TYR A 126 5.04 -4.42 16.81
CA TYR A 126 5.04 -2.97 16.65
C TYR A 126 5.89 -2.34 17.75
N ILE A 127 6.88 -1.54 17.37
CA ILE A 127 7.78 -0.80 18.26
C ILE A 127 7.62 0.69 17.99
N ASP A 128 7.29 1.48 19.03
CA ASP A 128 7.30 2.94 18.99
C ASP A 128 8.50 3.42 19.80
N HIS A 129 9.54 3.93 19.12
CA HIS A 129 10.79 4.35 19.74
C HIS A 129 10.65 5.66 20.56
N TYR A 130 9.64 6.49 20.25
CA TYR A 130 9.35 7.70 21.05
C TYR A 130 8.41 7.43 22.22
N ARG A 131 7.56 6.42 22.10
CA ARG A 131 6.57 6.03 23.10
C ARG A 131 6.61 4.52 23.31
N PRO A 132 7.65 4.01 24.00
CA PRO A 132 7.85 2.58 24.19
C PRO A 132 6.67 1.86 24.86
N ASP A 133 5.88 2.59 25.67
CA ASP A 133 4.63 2.12 26.29
C ASP A 133 3.54 1.75 25.27
N ARG A 134 3.67 2.16 24.03
CA ARG A 134 2.78 1.80 22.92
C ARG A 134 3.26 0.62 22.08
N SER A 135 4.48 0.16 22.34
CA SER A 135 5.02 -1.02 21.68
C SER A 135 4.24 -2.27 22.12
N GLN A 136 3.90 -3.12 21.16
CA GLN A 136 3.06 -4.28 21.44
C GLN A 136 3.20 -5.38 20.39
N GLU A 137 2.85 -6.59 20.78
CA GLU A 137 2.54 -7.68 19.86
C GLU A 137 1.12 -7.51 19.31
N VAL A 138 0.96 -7.65 18.00
CA VAL A 138 -0.33 -7.51 17.31
C VAL A 138 -0.59 -8.81 16.55
N PRO A 139 -1.69 -9.53 16.84
CA PRO A 139 -2.05 -10.70 16.06
C PRO A 139 -2.28 -10.33 14.59
N ILE A 140 -1.67 -11.08 13.67
CA ILE A 140 -1.92 -10.94 12.23
C ILE A 140 -3.24 -11.66 11.92
N PRO A 141 -4.26 -10.96 11.39
CA PRO A 141 -5.49 -11.59 10.93
C PRO A 141 -5.24 -12.59 9.79
N ASP A 142 -6.25 -13.38 9.43
CA ASP A 142 -6.14 -14.25 8.26
C ASP A 142 -5.98 -13.40 6.99
N GLY A 143 -5.01 -13.77 6.17
CA GLY A 143 -4.60 -13.05 4.96
C GLY A 143 -3.16 -12.55 5.04
N ASP A 144 -2.70 -11.97 3.94
CA ASP A 144 -1.36 -11.38 3.83
C ASP A 144 -1.51 -9.84 3.88
N PRO A 145 -1.12 -9.19 4.99
CA PRO A 145 -1.20 -7.74 5.09
C PRO A 145 -0.18 -7.06 4.18
N ILE A 146 -0.58 -5.90 3.66
CA ILE A 146 0.24 -5.03 2.83
C ILE A 146 0.21 -3.60 3.41
N ASP A 147 1.22 -2.78 3.17
CA ASP A 147 1.16 -1.36 3.50
C ASP A 147 0.31 -0.58 2.48
N LEU A 148 -0.13 0.62 2.87
CA LEU A 148 -1.04 1.41 2.04
C LEU A 148 -0.43 1.79 0.68
N ILE A 149 0.86 2.11 0.62
CA ILE A 149 1.53 2.53 -0.63
C ILE A 149 1.66 1.34 -1.56
N SER A 150 2.13 0.20 -1.03
CA SER A 150 2.22 -1.04 -1.79
C SER A 150 0.85 -1.51 -2.28
N ALA A 151 -0.20 -1.41 -1.44
CA ALA A 151 -1.57 -1.71 -1.86
C ALA A 151 -2.03 -0.83 -3.03
N LEU A 152 -1.71 0.47 -3.01
CA LEU A 152 -2.05 1.37 -4.12
C LEU A 152 -1.30 1.02 -5.40
N VAL A 153 -0.04 0.60 -5.30
CA VAL A 153 0.76 0.24 -6.48
C VAL A 153 0.40 -1.15 -7.00
N GLU A 154 0.07 -2.10 -6.13
CA GLU A 154 -0.44 -3.42 -6.55
C GLU A 154 -1.69 -3.36 -7.43
N THR A 155 -2.49 -2.29 -7.31
CA THR A 155 -3.63 -2.08 -8.20
C THR A 155 -3.26 -2.08 -9.69
N ARG A 156 -1.99 -1.87 -10.01
CA ARG A 156 -1.46 -1.95 -11.39
C ARG A 156 -1.60 -3.34 -11.99
N ASP A 157 -1.44 -4.36 -11.17
CA ASP A 157 -1.51 -5.77 -11.58
C ASP A 157 -2.93 -6.33 -11.60
N TRP A 158 -3.88 -5.58 -11.02
CA TRP A 158 -5.27 -5.99 -11.00
C TRP A 158 -5.96 -5.60 -12.31
N ASN A 159 -6.59 -6.57 -12.95
CA ASN A 159 -7.34 -6.34 -14.20
C ASN A 159 -8.82 -6.07 -13.91
N LEU A 160 -9.09 -5.20 -12.92
CA LEU A 160 -10.46 -4.86 -12.54
C LEU A 160 -11.15 -4.05 -13.63
N GLN A 161 -12.45 -4.32 -13.76
CA GLN A 161 -13.38 -3.56 -14.61
C GLN A 161 -14.34 -2.76 -13.74
N PRO A 162 -14.93 -1.66 -14.24
CA PRO A 162 -15.95 -0.91 -13.52
C PRO A 162 -17.05 -1.82 -12.96
N GLY A 163 -17.36 -1.62 -11.67
CA GLY A 163 -18.30 -2.45 -10.91
C GLY A 163 -17.69 -3.63 -10.15
N GLU A 164 -16.45 -3.98 -10.42
CA GLU A 164 -15.73 -5.02 -9.68
C GLU A 164 -15.06 -4.47 -8.41
N LYS A 165 -14.72 -5.35 -7.48
CA LYS A 165 -13.94 -5.01 -6.28
C LYS A 165 -12.90 -6.07 -5.96
N LYS A 166 -11.87 -5.67 -5.21
CA LYS A 166 -10.91 -6.57 -4.58
C LYS A 166 -10.74 -6.20 -3.11
N ASP A 167 -10.78 -7.19 -2.25
CA ASP A 167 -10.55 -7.03 -0.82
C ASP A 167 -9.05 -7.19 -0.52
N VAL A 168 -8.50 -6.34 0.33
CA VAL A 168 -7.11 -6.35 0.80
C VAL A 168 -7.05 -6.12 2.30
N LEU A 169 -6.03 -6.68 2.94
CA LEU A 169 -5.73 -6.44 4.35
C LEU A 169 -4.58 -5.43 4.43
N VAL A 170 -4.84 -4.23 4.97
CA VAL A 170 -3.81 -3.19 5.07
C VAL A 170 -3.32 -3.07 6.50
N ASN A 171 -2.00 -3.04 6.68
CA ASN A 171 -1.38 -2.64 7.94
C ASN A 171 -1.19 -1.12 7.99
N PHE A 172 -1.59 -0.51 9.08
CA PHE A 172 -1.35 0.89 9.37
C PHE A 172 -0.91 1.05 10.83
N GLY A 173 0.40 1.20 11.02
CA GLY A 173 1.00 1.24 12.35
C GLY A 173 0.80 -0.09 13.09
N ASN A 174 0.11 -0.03 14.23
CA ASN A 174 -0.18 -1.19 15.07
C ASN A 174 -1.57 -1.81 14.83
N GLU A 175 -2.20 -1.52 13.70
CA GLU A 175 -3.55 -2.03 13.40
C GLU A 175 -3.64 -2.60 11.98
N PHE A 176 -4.54 -3.57 11.81
CA PHE A 176 -4.88 -4.15 10.51
C PHE A 176 -6.30 -3.76 10.11
N TYR A 177 -6.47 -3.39 8.84
CA TYR A 177 -7.73 -2.94 8.29
C TYR A 177 -8.10 -3.71 7.02
N PRO A 178 -9.25 -4.39 6.99
CA PRO A 178 -9.80 -4.88 5.74
C PRO A 178 -10.33 -3.68 4.92
N LEU A 179 -9.85 -3.56 3.69
CA LEU A 179 -10.33 -2.57 2.72
C LEU A 179 -10.92 -3.29 1.52
N ALA A 180 -12.11 -2.85 1.07
CA ALA A 180 -12.67 -3.19 -0.22
C ALA A 180 -12.31 -2.09 -1.23
N ILE A 181 -11.55 -2.42 -2.27
CA ILE A 181 -11.15 -1.48 -3.31
C ILE A 181 -12.05 -1.67 -4.51
N TYR A 182 -12.95 -0.71 -4.72
CA TYR A 182 -13.94 -0.71 -5.80
C TYR A 182 -13.36 -0.07 -7.06
N ALA A 183 -13.53 -0.72 -8.20
CA ALA A 183 -13.34 -0.11 -9.50
C ALA A 183 -14.63 0.62 -9.89
N ASP A 184 -14.55 1.94 -10.03
CA ASP A 184 -15.76 2.77 -10.19
C ASP A 184 -16.06 3.05 -11.67
N HIS A 185 -15.25 3.87 -12.34
CA HIS A 185 -15.43 4.19 -13.75
C HIS A 185 -14.10 4.57 -14.42
N TYR A 186 -14.11 4.63 -15.74
CA TYR A 186 -13.01 5.19 -16.51
C TYR A 186 -13.09 6.72 -16.56
N ASP A 187 -11.94 7.39 -16.48
CA ASP A 187 -11.81 8.85 -16.52
C ASP A 187 -10.48 9.23 -17.21
N ASP A 188 -10.44 10.39 -17.84
CA ASP A 188 -9.21 10.90 -18.44
C ASP A 188 -8.54 11.91 -17.50
N VAL A 189 -7.32 11.58 -17.08
CA VAL A 189 -6.52 12.40 -16.16
C VAL A 189 -5.38 13.08 -16.89
N ARG A 190 -5.34 14.42 -16.81
CA ARG A 190 -4.24 15.24 -17.32
C ARG A 190 -3.18 15.43 -16.24
N THR A 191 -1.92 15.11 -16.56
CA THR A 191 -0.73 15.35 -15.75
C THR A 191 0.31 16.13 -16.54
N PRO A 192 1.40 16.62 -15.93
CA PRO A 192 2.54 17.17 -16.68
C PRO A 192 3.21 16.19 -17.66
N LEU A 193 3.04 14.88 -17.44
CA LEU A 193 3.60 13.82 -18.28
C LEU A 193 2.69 13.46 -19.48
N GLY A 194 1.45 13.98 -19.52
CA GLY A 194 0.48 13.72 -20.57
C GLY A 194 -0.93 13.49 -20.04
N THR A 195 -1.82 13.08 -20.95
CA THR A 195 -3.19 12.66 -20.60
C THR A 195 -3.27 11.14 -20.60
N TYR A 196 -3.85 10.57 -19.55
CA TYR A 196 -3.97 9.14 -19.34
C TYR A 196 -5.41 8.73 -19.26
N HIS A 197 -5.79 7.72 -20.02
CA HIS A 197 -7.06 7.00 -19.79
C HIS A 197 -6.89 6.12 -18.56
N THR A 198 -7.72 6.32 -17.53
CA THR A 198 -7.55 5.72 -16.21
C THR A 198 -8.79 5.01 -15.73
N LEU A 199 -8.62 3.99 -14.86
CA LEU A 199 -9.66 3.44 -14.02
C LEU A 199 -9.59 4.10 -12.65
N MET A 200 -10.70 4.68 -12.18
CA MET A 200 -10.79 5.23 -10.83
C MET A 200 -11.10 4.12 -9.83
N LEU A 201 -10.25 4.00 -8.81
CA LEU A 201 -10.41 3.05 -7.71
C LEU A 201 -10.78 3.80 -6.42
N VAL A 202 -11.69 3.22 -5.65
CA VAL A 202 -12.22 3.79 -4.41
C VAL A 202 -12.08 2.80 -3.27
N PRO A 203 -11.00 2.89 -2.46
CA PRO A 203 -10.89 2.12 -1.23
C PRO A 203 -11.99 2.49 -0.22
N ARG A 204 -12.60 1.49 0.38
CA ARG A 204 -13.65 1.66 1.40
C ARG A 204 -13.40 0.71 2.57
N MET A 205 -13.62 1.21 3.76
CA MET A 205 -13.71 0.40 4.97
C MET A 205 -15.18 0.17 5.27
N GLU A 206 -15.71 -0.99 4.87
CA GLU A 206 -17.14 -1.30 4.93
C GLU A 206 -17.64 -1.52 6.36
N GLN A 207 -16.74 -1.97 7.25
CA GLN A 207 -17.06 -2.24 8.65
C GLN A 207 -16.14 -1.45 9.57
N ASN A 208 -16.69 -0.90 10.64
CA ASN A 208 -15.95 -0.18 11.69
C ASN A 208 -14.93 0.84 11.14
N PRO A 209 -15.35 1.84 10.33
CA PRO A 209 -14.44 2.76 9.69
C PRO A 209 -13.56 3.49 10.71
N ARG A 210 -12.24 3.48 10.47
CA ARG A 210 -11.20 4.07 11.33
C ARG A 210 -10.31 5.00 10.52
N GLY A 211 -9.37 5.68 11.18
CA GLY A 211 -8.42 6.58 10.54
C GLY A 211 -9.11 7.63 9.65
N ILE A 212 -8.70 7.71 8.42
CA ILE A 212 -9.25 8.62 7.39
C ILE A 212 -10.75 8.38 7.18
N PHE A 213 -11.18 7.12 7.17
CA PHE A 213 -12.58 6.74 6.88
C PHE A 213 -13.56 7.05 8.01
N LYS A 214 -13.10 7.19 9.28
CA LYS A 214 -13.96 7.37 10.47
C LYS A 214 -14.85 8.60 10.42
N ARG A 215 -14.47 9.64 9.66
CA ARG A 215 -15.17 10.94 9.63
C ARG A 215 -15.63 11.32 8.23
N GLY A 216 -15.94 10.34 7.39
CA GLY A 216 -16.35 10.55 6.01
C GLY A 216 -15.19 10.97 5.10
N GLY A 217 -13.96 10.64 5.47
CA GLY A 217 -12.83 10.77 4.56
C GLY A 217 -12.95 9.76 3.42
N GLU A 218 -12.43 10.13 2.27
CA GLU A 218 -12.51 9.32 1.05
C GLU A 218 -11.14 9.32 0.37
N ILE A 219 -10.76 8.17 -0.15
CA ILE A 219 -9.57 8.00 -1.00
C ILE A 219 -10.06 7.64 -2.39
N LYS A 220 -9.47 8.27 -3.40
CA LYS A 220 -9.64 7.93 -4.82
C LYS A 220 -8.27 7.82 -5.47
N VAL A 221 -8.11 6.81 -6.31
CA VAL A 221 -6.86 6.56 -7.04
C VAL A 221 -7.19 6.33 -8.51
N TRP A 222 -6.47 6.98 -9.41
CA TRP A 222 -6.60 6.83 -10.85
C TRP A 222 -5.40 6.09 -11.40
N ILE A 223 -5.64 4.89 -11.92
CA ILE A 223 -4.61 4.01 -12.50
C ILE A 223 -4.72 4.04 -14.02
N SER A 224 -3.65 4.41 -14.71
CA SER A 224 -3.63 4.40 -16.17
C SER A 224 -3.86 2.99 -16.72
N GLN A 225 -4.63 2.87 -17.79
CA GLN A 225 -5.00 1.59 -18.39
C GLN A 225 -4.11 1.19 -19.56
N GLN A 226 -3.19 2.06 -19.95
CA GLN A 226 -2.27 1.85 -21.07
C GLN A 226 -0.83 1.81 -20.59
N GLY A 227 0.00 1.02 -21.25
CA GLY A 227 1.43 0.90 -20.95
C GLY A 227 1.67 0.35 -19.54
N GLN A 228 2.42 1.08 -18.74
CA GLN A 228 2.88 0.64 -17.41
C GLN A 228 1.86 0.92 -16.31
N LYS A 229 0.58 0.99 -16.55
CA LYS A 229 -0.49 1.17 -15.53
C LYS A 229 -0.03 1.99 -14.30
N LEU A 230 0.24 3.28 -14.50
CA LEU A 230 0.77 4.16 -13.46
C LEU A 230 -0.36 4.70 -12.56
N PRO A 231 -0.17 4.82 -11.24
CA PRO A 231 -1.06 5.58 -10.37
C PRO A 231 -0.81 7.08 -10.59
N VAL A 232 -1.53 7.68 -11.56
CA VAL A 232 -1.26 9.03 -12.07
C VAL A 232 -1.86 10.14 -11.21
N LYS A 233 -2.90 9.82 -10.42
CA LYS A 233 -3.55 10.78 -9.52
C LYS A 233 -4.10 10.06 -8.30
N MET A 234 -4.02 10.70 -7.15
CA MET A 234 -4.70 10.30 -5.91
C MET A 234 -5.40 11.52 -5.30
N GLN A 235 -6.55 11.29 -4.65
CA GLN A 235 -7.24 12.29 -3.86
C GLN A 235 -7.58 11.74 -2.49
N LEU A 236 -7.29 12.55 -1.46
CA LEU A 236 -7.67 12.29 -0.08
C LEU A 236 -8.62 13.41 0.36
N LYS A 237 -9.89 13.10 0.48
CA LYS A 237 -10.88 14.00 1.05
C LYS A 237 -10.82 13.86 2.57
N LEU A 238 -10.53 14.94 3.26
CA LEU A 238 -10.47 15.03 4.71
C LEU A 238 -11.48 16.06 5.20
N LYS A 239 -11.73 16.09 6.53
CA LYS A 239 -12.67 17.05 7.14
C LYS A 239 -12.40 18.51 6.75
N PHE A 240 -11.14 18.88 6.55
CA PHE A 240 -10.70 20.26 6.32
C PHE A 240 -10.22 20.53 4.88
N GLY A 241 -10.63 19.71 3.92
CA GLY A 241 -10.28 19.90 2.52
C GLY A 241 -9.83 18.63 1.82
N THR A 242 -9.47 18.78 0.56
CA THR A 242 -9.01 17.66 -0.28
C THR A 242 -7.55 17.87 -0.65
N ALA A 243 -6.71 16.88 -0.33
CA ALA A 243 -5.39 16.76 -0.88
C ALA A 243 -5.48 16.05 -2.24
N THR A 244 -4.83 16.60 -3.26
CA THR A 244 -4.68 15.96 -4.57
C THR A 244 -3.21 15.75 -4.85
N LEU A 245 -2.84 14.51 -5.10
CA LEU A 245 -1.52 14.08 -5.53
C LEU A 245 -1.58 13.86 -7.04
N LEU A 246 -0.69 14.50 -7.79
CA LEU A 246 -0.61 14.35 -9.22
C LEU A 246 0.79 13.91 -9.61
N LEU A 247 0.91 12.84 -10.38
CA LEU A 247 2.19 12.34 -10.87
C LEU A 247 2.84 13.39 -11.78
N THR A 248 4.06 13.81 -11.42
CA THR A 248 4.81 14.85 -12.13
C THR A 248 6.11 14.34 -12.74
N ASP A 249 6.64 13.24 -12.20
CA ASP A 249 7.81 12.56 -12.75
C ASP A 249 7.70 11.05 -12.50
N TYR A 250 8.13 10.25 -13.48
CA TYR A 250 8.23 8.82 -13.38
C TYR A 250 9.52 8.37 -14.05
N ARG A 251 10.29 7.60 -13.33
CA ARG A 251 11.56 7.04 -13.82
C ARG A 251 11.63 5.56 -13.55
N LYS A 252 12.25 4.86 -14.48
CA LYS A 252 12.69 3.48 -14.32
C LYS A 252 14.17 3.46 -14.66
N THR A 253 15.02 3.42 -13.63
CA THR A 253 16.46 3.29 -13.86
C THR A 253 16.72 1.87 -14.35
N ALA A 254 17.44 1.71 -15.45
CA ALA A 254 17.88 0.38 -15.87
C ALA A 254 18.76 -0.22 -14.75
N PRO A 255 18.62 -1.51 -14.43
CA PRO A 255 19.50 -2.15 -13.47
C PRO A 255 20.96 -1.90 -13.87
N ALA A 256 21.79 -1.55 -12.89
CA ALA A 256 23.22 -1.37 -13.14
C ALA A 256 23.77 -2.67 -13.78
N PRO A 257 24.60 -2.58 -14.85
CA PRO A 257 25.15 -3.76 -15.45
C PRO A 257 25.88 -4.57 -14.38
N ALA A 258 25.58 -5.87 -14.31
CA ALA A 258 26.25 -6.79 -13.38
C ALA A 258 27.76 -6.59 -13.51
N LYS A 259 28.43 -6.30 -12.39
CA LYS A 259 29.91 -6.23 -12.40
C LYS A 259 30.41 -7.56 -12.95
N PRO A 260 31.31 -7.56 -13.96
CA PRO A 260 31.91 -8.80 -14.41
C PRO A 260 32.60 -9.44 -13.21
N GLY A 261 32.20 -10.67 -12.91
CA GLY A 261 32.81 -11.45 -11.84
C GLY A 261 34.29 -11.58 -12.09
N ASN A 262 35.10 -11.23 -11.09
CA ASN A 262 36.51 -11.55 -11.04
C ASN A 262 36.66 -13.03 -10.73
#